data_b8a2cfda241c10343f524664d8834697
#
_entry.id   b8a2cfda241c10343f524664d8834697
#
_cell.length_a   1.000
_cell.length_b   1.000
_cell.length_c   1.000
_cell.angle_alpha   90.00
_cell.angle_beta   90.00
_cell.angle_gamma   90.00
#
_symmetry.space_group_name_H-M   'P 1'
#
loop_
_entity.id
_entity.type
_entity.pdbx_description
1 polymer ?
#
loop_
_entity_poly.entity_id
_entity_poly.type
_entity_poly.pdbx_seq_one_letter_code
_entity_poly.pdbx_strand_id
1 'polypeptide(L)'
;MAVPKGRFTIFLMYSPQMLDHFEHPRNPGEVPNPDASAQVENPACGDILKLTIQVEAGRISEIRFRAKGCVPAMACGSAVTELVKGKTLTEAGKLRPQDVADAAGGLPEASSHASHLAIDALGAALKQIKS
;
A
#
# COMPACT_ATOMS: atom_id res chain seq x y z
N MET A 1 -16.51 -1.47 29.11
CA MET A 1 -16.87 -2.33 27.98
C MET A 1 -15.70 -3.27 27.65
N ALA A 2 -15.96 -4.54 27.59
CA ALA A 2 -14.91 -5.53 27.34
C ALA A 2 -14.53 -5.53 25.84
N VAL A 3 -13.24 -5.35 25.57
CA VAL A 3 -12.71 -5.44 24.21
C VAL A 3 -12.21 -6.87 24.00
N PRO A 4 -12.51 -7.50 22.84
CA PRO A 4 -11.97 -8.82 22.55
C PRO A 4 -10.45 -8.83 22.69
N LYS A 5 -9.93 -9.90 23.30
CA LYS A 5 -8.51 -9.98 23.62
C LYS A 5 -7.60 -9.78 22.42
N GLY A 6 -7.95 -10.35 21.28
CA GLY A 6 -7.17 -10.19 20.05
C GLY A 6 -7.17 -8.75 19.53
N ARG A 7 -8.29 -8.07 19.62
CA ARG A 7 -8.42 -6.68 19.19
C ARG A 7 -7.58 -5.75 20.09
N PHE A 8 -7.57 -6.01 21.37
CA PHE A 8 -6.75 -5.25 22.32
C PHE A 8 -5.27 -5.40 22.00
N THR A 9 -4.82 -6.61 21.65
CA THR A 9 -3.44 -6.86 21.27
C THR A 9 -3.06 -6.09 20.01
N ILE A 10 -3.93 -6.08 19.00
CA ILE A 10 -3.70 -5.32 17.77
C ILE A 10 -3.57 -3.83 18.09
N PHE A 11 -4.42 -3.30 18.96
CA PHE A 11 -4.39 -1.90 19.35
C PHE A 11 -3.08 -1.49 20.00
N LEU A 12 -2.45 -2.40 20.76
CA LEU A 12 -1.18 -2.15 21.41
C LEU A 12 0.00 -2.21 20.42
N MET A 13 -0.12 -2.99 19.34
CA MET A 13 0.98 -3.23 18.41
C MET A 13 1.05 -2.22 17.27
N TYR A 14 -0.07 -1.59 16.92
CA TYR A 14 -0.16 -0.73 15.74
C TYR A 14 -0.69 0.65 16.10
N SER A 15 -0.23 1.65 15.35
CA SER A 15 -0.70 3.03 15.54
C SER A 15 -2.17 3.18 15.15
N PRO A 16 -2.85 4.22 15.67
CA PRO A 16 -4.21 4.51 15.23
C PRO A 16 -4.31 4.76 13.72
N GLN A 17 -3.30 5.38 13.11
CA GLN A 17 -3.26 5.60 11.67
C GLN A 17 -3.21 4.29 10.89
N MET A 18 -2.40 3.34 11.36
CA MET A 18 -2.31 2.03 10.73
C MET A 18 -3.63 1.29 10.82
N LEU A 19 -4.26 1.30 11.98
CA LEU A 19 -5.56 0.66 12.17
C LEU A 19 -6.63 1.31 11.31
N ASP A 20 -6.57 2.63 11.14
CA ASP A 20 -7.50 3.35 10.28
C ASP A 20 -7.34 2.92 8.82
N HIS A 21 -6.12 2.82 8.32
CA HIS A 21 -5.87 2.33 6.97
C HIS A 21 -6.34 0.88 6.80
N PHE A 22 -6.20 0.07 7.82
CA PHE A 22 -6.63 -1.31 7.78
C PHE A 22 -8.15 -1.45 7.80
N GLU A 23 -8.83 -0.72 8.68
CA GLU A 23 -10.29 -0.79 8.84
C GLU A 23 -11.04 -0.01 7.75
N HIS A 24 -10.44 1.07 7.26
CA HIS A 24 -11.04 1.96 6.26
C HIS A 24 -10.04 2.19 5.12
N PRO A 25 -9.73 1.15 4.35
CA PRO A 25 -8.70 1.26 3.31
C PRO A 25 -9.09 2.28 2.24
N ARG A 26 -8.10 3.03 1.76
CA ARG A 26 -8.25 3.98 0.68
C ARG A 26 -8.00 3.27 -0.64
N ASN A 27 -8.87 3.55 -1.61
CA ASN A 27 -8.73 3.03 -2.97
C ASN A 27 -8.61 1.50 -3.07
N PRO A 28 -9.47 0.73 -2.38
CA PRO A 28 -9.43 -0.73 -2.52
C PRO A 28 -10.04 -1.17 -3.85
N GLY A 29 -9.63 -2.34 -4.33
CA GLY A 29 -10.19 -2.94 -5.52
C GLY A 29 -9.22 -2.94 -6.69
N GLU A 30 -9.77 -2.88 -7.90
CA GLU A 30 -8.97 -2.85 -9.13
C GLU A 30 -9.52 -1.80 -10.09
N VAL A 31 -8.62 -1.11 -10.79
CA VAL A 31 -8.98 -0.16 -11.83
C VAL A 31 -9.43 -0.96 -13.06
N PRO A 32 -10.61 -0.67 -13.64
CA PRO A 32 -11.00 -1.30 -14.91
C PRO A 32 -10.06 -0.85 -16.04
N ASN A 33 -9.61 -1.79 -16.85
CA ASN A 33 -8.72 -1.51 -17.98
C ASN A 33 -7.50 -0.67 -17.58
N PRO A 34 -6.68 -1.12 -16.62
CA PRO A 34 -5.58 -0.32 -16.13
C PRO A 34 -4.47 -0.18 -17.16
N ASP A 35 -3.73 0.94 -17.08
CA ASP A 35 -2.53 1.14 -17.88
C ASP A 35 -1.36 0.29 -17.35
N ALA A 36 -1.40 -0.04 -16.07
CA ALA A 36 -0.41 -0.93 -15.46
C ALA A 36 -1.05 -1.75 -14.37
N SER A 37 -0.57 -2.96 -14.21
CA SER A 37 -0.99 -3.88 -13.17
C SER A 37 0.23 -4.67 -12.71
N ALA A 38 0.49 -4.67 -11.41
CA ALA A 38 1.62 -5.40 -10.85
C ALA A 38 1.19 -6.08 -9.56
N GLN A 39 1.64 -7.31 -9.39
CA GLN A 39 1.42 -8.05 -8.18
C GLN A 39 2.76 -8.56 -7.67
N VAL A 40 3.02 -8.32 -6.41
CA VAL A 40 4.23 -8.81 -5.76
C VAL A 40 3.86 -9.60 -4.52
N GLU A 41 4.70 -10.54 -4.19
CA GLU A 41 4.50 -11.43 -3.06
C GLU A 41 5.75 -11.45 -2.21
N ASN A 42 5.58 -11.43 -0.89
CA ASN A 42 6.67 -11.67 0.03
C ASN A 42 6.68 -13.16 0.36
N PRO A 43 7.61 -13.95 -0.21
CA PRO A 43 7.58 -15.41 -0.02
C PRO A 43 7.81 -15.83 1.44
N ALA A 44 8.46 -14.99 2.24
CA ALA A 44 8.71 -15.31 3.65
C ALA A 44 7.43 -15.25 4.48
N CYS A 45 6.52 -14.32 4.17
CA CYS A 45 5.29 -14.09 4.93
C CYS A 45 4.03 -14.52 4.19
N GLY A 46 4.13 -14.73 2.87
CA GLY A 46 2.96 -15.01 2.05
C GLY A 46 2.09 -13.79 1.78
N ASP A 47 2.55 -12.59 2.13
CA ASP A 47 1.81 -11.37 1.86
C ASP A 47 1.82 -11.10 0.36
N ILE A 48 0.66 -10.70 -0.19
CA ILE A 48 0.51 -10.40 -1.60
C ILE A 48 -0.08 -9.00 -1.72
N LEU A 49 0.50 -8.19 -2.61
CA LEU A 49 -0.02 -6.87 -2.92
C LEU A 49 -0.10 -6.68 -4.42
N LYS A 50 -1.29 -6.29 -4.89
CA LYS A 50 -1.52 -5.96 -6.29
C LYS A 50 -1.90 -4.49 -6.39
N LEU A 51 -1.26 -3.78 -7.33
CA LEU A 51 -1.60 -2.41 -7.68
C LEU A 51 -2.06 -2.35 -9.12
N THR A 52 -3.14 -1.61 -9.37
CA THR A 52 -3.62 -1.30 -10.72
C THR A 52 -3.66 0.21 -10.85
N ILE A 53 -3.15 0.73 -11.97
CA ILE A 53 -2.92 2.16 -12.17
C ILE A 53 -3.48 2.60 -13.51
N GLN A 54 -4.15 3.76 -13.51
CA GLN A 54 -4.54 4.46 -14.73
C GLN A 54 -3.80 5.78 -14.76
N VAL A 55 -3.30 6.15 -15.95
CA VAL A 55 -2.49 7.34 -16.14
C VAL A 55 -3.17 8.28 -17.14
N GLU A 56 -3.19 9.57 -16.82
CA GLU A 56 -3.67 10.62 -17.71
C GLU A 56 -2.74 11.80 -17.62
N ALA A 57 -2.28 12.30 -18.77
CA ALA A 57 -1.41 13.46 -18.85
C ALA A 57 -0.15 13.33 -17.96
N GLY A 58 0.43 12.14 -17.91
CA GLY A 58 1.65 11.89 -17.12
C GLY A 58 1.43 11.82 -15.63
N ARG A 59 0.18 11.76 -15.17
CA ARG A 59 -0.17 11.66 -13.76
C ARG A 59 -0.96 10.40 -13.49
N ILE A 60 -0.83 9.89 -12.28
CA ILE A 60 -1.63 8.75 -11.82
C ILE A 60 -3.03 9.28 -11.52
N SER A 61 -3.96 9.07 -12.46
CA SER A 61 -5.33 9.55 -12.33
C SER A 61 -6.15 8.64 -11.42
N GLU A 62 -5.84 7.35 -11.42
CA GLU A 62 -6.50 6.38 -10.56
C GLU A 62 -5.51 5.30 -10.17
N ILE A 63 -5.59 4.85 -8.93
CA ILE A 63 -4.80 3.72 -8.44
C ILE A 63 -5.64 2.97 -7.41
N ARG A 64 -5.63 1.65 -7.50
CA ARG A 64 -6.33 0.81 -6.54
C ARG A 64 -5.44 -0.34 -6.13
N PHE A 65 -5.73 -0.91 -4.97
CA PHE A 65 -4.94 -2.02 -4.45
C PHE A 65 -5.83 -3.17 -3.98
N ARG A 66 -5.26 -4.36 -4.07
CA ARG A 66 -5.73 -5.54 -3.39
C ARG A 66 -4.57 -6.12 -2.62
N ALA A 67 -4.81 -6.50 -1.38
CA ALA A 67 -3.77 -7.08 -0.55
C ALA A 67 -4.32 -8.28 0.20
N LYS A 68 -3.44 -9.26 0.41
CA LYS A 68 -3.74 -10.43 1.23
C LYS A 68 -2.55 -10.61 2.15
N GLY A 69 -2.81 -10.67 3.44
CA GLY A 69 -1.74 -10.85 4.42
C GLY A 69 -2.01 -10.12 5.72
N CYS A 70 -0.94 -9.63 6.33
CA CYS A 70 -1.00 -9.02 7.66
C CYS A 70 -1.56 -7.59 7.62
N VAL A 71 -1.90 -7.07 8.80
CA VAL A 71 -2.40 -5.70 8.96
C VAL A 71 -1.44 -4.67 8.36
N PRO A 72 -0.12 -4.72 8.63
CA PRO A 72 0.81 -3.77 8.01
C PRO A 72 0.82 -3.82 6.48
N ALA A 73 0.72 -5.00 5.87
CA ALA A 73 0.71 -5.13 4.42
C ALA A 73 -0.50 -4.43 3.82
N MET A 74 -1.67 -4.62 4.42
CA MET A 74 -2.90 -3.98 3.97
C MET A 74 -2.87 -2.48 4.19
N ALA A 75 -2.34 -2.04 5.34
CA ALA A 75 -2.23 -0.61 5.65
C ALA A 75 -1.26 0.10 4.69
N CYS A 76 -0.14 -0.53 4.35
CA CYS A 76 0.82 0.04 3.42
C CYS A 76 0.26 0.09 1.99
N GLY A 77 -0.53 -0.91 1.59
CA GLY A 77 -1.23 -0.87 0.31
C GLY A 77 -2.17 0.34 0.22
N SER A 78 -2.97 0.54 1.25
CA SER A 78 -3.84 1.71 1.35
C SER A 78 -3.04 3.02 1.31
N ALA A 79 -1.99 3.11 2.13
CA ALA A 79 -1.18 4.32 2.23
C ALA A 79 -0.49 4.69 0.91
N VAL A 80 0.08 3.71 0.19
CA VAL A 80 0.78 4.00 -1.05
C VAL A 80 -0.18 4.53 -2.11
N THR A 81 -1.42 4.04 -2.17
CA THR A 81 -2.39 4.57 -3.13
C THR A 81 -2.74 6.02 -2.82
N GLU A 82 -2.89 6.35 -1.55
CA GLU A 82 -3.19 7.71 -1.14
C GLU A 82 -2.04 8.67 -1.46
N LEU A 83 -0.81 8.21 -1.26
CA LEU A 83 0.38 9.02 -1.51
C LEU A 83 0.57 9.37 -2.98
N VAL A 84 0.28 8.44 -3.88
CA VAL A 84 0.63 8.62 -5.30
C VAL A 84 -0.53 9.07 -6.18
N LYS A 85 -1.76 8.95 -5.72
CA LYS A 85 -2.90 9.38 -6.54
C LYS A 85 -2.80 10.88 -6.83
N GLY A 86 -2.86 11.23 -8.11
CA GLY A 86 -2.70 12.61 -8.55
C GLY A 86 -1.26 13.06 -8.76
N LYS A 87 -0.29 12.24 -8.41
CA LYS A 87 1.13 12.57 -8.60
C LYS A 87 1.59 12.23 -10.01
N THR A 88 2.66 12.90 -10.44
CA THR A 88 3.30 12.54 -11.71
C THR A 88 4.00 11.19 -11.54
N LEU A 89 4.27 10.54 -12.67
CA LEU A 89 5.01 9.29 -12.67
C LEU A 89 6.41 9.47 -12.05
N THR A 90 7.04 10.61 -12.32
CA THR A 90 8.35 10.94 -11.75
C THR A 90 8.28 11.08 -10.24
N GLU A 91 7.29 11.80 -9.74
CA GLU A 91 7.10 11.97 -8.30
C GLU A 91 6.84 10.65 -7.61
N ALA A 92 5.97 9.82 -8.20
CA ALA A 92 5.67 8.50 -7.66
C ALA A 92 6.91 7.62 -7.60
N GLY A 93 7.78 7.71 -8.61
CA GLY A 93 9.01 6.91 -8.67
C GLY A 93 10.06 7.30 -7.64
N LYS A 94 9.90 8.46 -6.99
CA LYS A 94 10.83 8.92 -5.96
C LYS A 94 10.43 8.49 -4.55
N LEU A 95 9.28 7.86 -4.38
CA LEU A 95 8.84 7.40 -3.08
C LEU A 95 9.75 6.29 -2.55
N ARG A 96 10.01 6.37 -1.25
CA ARG A 96 10.83 5.40 -0.55
C ARG A 96 9.97 4.59 0.41
N PRO A 97 10.42 3.40 0.83
CA PRO A 97 9.68 2.63 1.84
C PRO A 97 9.36 3.42 3.10
N GLN A 98 10.28 4.30 3.54
CA GLN A 98 10.05 5.12 4.73
C GLN A 98 8.86 6.05 4.56
N ASP A 99 8.67 6.60 3.35
CA ASP A 99 7.53 7.48 3.08
C ASP A 99 6.21 6.73 3.25
N VAL A 100 6.14 5.50 2.79
CA VAL A 100 4.96 4.64 2.95
C VAL A 100 4.75 4.28 4.42
N ALA A 101 5.82 3.92 5.12
CA ALA A 101 5.76 3.58 6.54
C ALA A 101 5.22 4.76 7.35
N ASP A 102 5.71 5.97 7.08
CA ASP A 102 5.26 7.18 7.77
C ASP A 102 3.79 7.46 7.49
N ALA A 103 3.37 7.32 6.24
CA ALA A 103 1.97 7.53 5.86
C ALA A 103 1.04 6.50 6.50
N ALA A 104 1.53 5.30 6.75
CA ALA A 104 0.78 4.26 7.44
C ALA A 104 0.81 4.41 8.97
N GLY A 105 1.43 5.46 9.48
CA GLY A 105 1.47 5.74 10.91
C GLY A 105 2.67 5.12 11.65
N GLY A 106 3.68 4.69 10.90
CA GLY A 106 4.86 4.01 11.45
C GLY A 106 4.68 2.51 11.49
N LEU A 107 5.75 1.77 11.27
CA LEU A 107 5.72 0.31 11.28
C LEU A 107 6.54 -0.23 12.45
N PRO A 108 6.04 -1.28 13.12
CA PRO A 108 6.90 -2.05 14.02
C PRO A 108 8.09 -2.61 13.23
N GLU A 109 9.23 -2.73 13.87
CA GLU A 109 10.44 -3.22 13.22
C GLU A 109 10.24 -4.56 12.52
N ALA A 110 9.51 -5.47 13.15
CA ALA A 110 9.20 -6.78 12.59
C ALA A 110 8.33 -6.73 11.34
N SER A 111 7.69 -5.59 11.06
CA SER A 111 6.78 -5.41 9.93
C SER A 111 7.33 -4.48 8.86
N SER A 112 8.60 -4.12 8.93
CA SER A 112 9.23 -3.18 7.98
C SER A 112 9.14 -3.66 6.52
N HIS A 113 9.06 -4.97 6.31
CA HIS A 113 8.91 -5.54 4.96
C HIS A 113 7.65 -5.06 4.23
N ALA A 114 6.61 -4.66 4.97
CA ALA A 114 5.35 -4.25 4.36
C ALA A 114 5.50 -2.98 3.52
N SER A 115 6.30 -2.01 3.96
CA SER A 115 6.55 -0.80 3.19
C SER A 115 7.41 -1.10 1.95
N HIS A 116 8.34 -2.03 2.05
CA HIS A 116 9.14 -2.46 0.91
C HIS A 116 8.28 -3.17 -0.13
N LEU A 117 7.34 -4.01 0.32
CA LEU A 117 6.40 -4.69 -0.58
C LEU A 117 5.58 -3.67 -1.37
N ALA A 118 5.09 -2.63 -0.72
CA ALA A 118 4.32 -1.57 -1.38
C ALA A 118 5.15 -0.83 -2.43
N ILE A 119 6.39 -0.49 -2.11
CA ILE A 119 7.29 0.19 -3.05
C ILE A 119 7.67 -0.73 -4.21
N ASP A 120 7.89 -2.01 -3.95
CA ASP A 120 8.20 -2.98 -5.00
C ASP A 120 7.03 -3.11 -5.98
N ALA A 121 5.80 -3.16 -5.48
CA ALA A 121 4.62 -3.22 -6.33
C ALA A 121 4.46 -1.95 -7.17
N LEU A 122 4.67 -0.79 -6.55
CA LEU A 122 4.60 0.50 -7.25
C LEU A 122 5.66 0.57 -8.35
N GLY A 123 6.91 0.21 -8.02
CA GLY A 123 8.00 0.22 -8.99
C GLY A 123 7.74 -0.72 -10.16
N ALA A 124 7.22 -1.91 -9.89
CA ALA A 124 6.90 -2.88 -10.94
C ALA A 124 5.79 -2.33 -11.87
N ALA A 125 4.78 -1.69 -11.30
CA ALA A 125 3.70 -1.09 -12.09
C ALA A 125 4.21 0.08 -12.93
N LEU A 126 5.03 0.95 -12.35
CA LEU A 126 5.57 2.11 -13.07
C LEU A 126 6.46 1.70 -14.24
N LYS A 127 7.16 0.59 -14.14
CA LYS A 127 8.00 0.09 -15.25
C LYS A 127 7.20 -0.31 -16.48
N GLN A 128 5.92 -0.62 -16.32
CA GLN A 128 5.04 -0.97 -17.43
C GLN A 128 4.56 0.25 -18.20
N ILE A 129 4.68 1.43 -17.62
CA ILE A 129 4.19 2.66 -18.20
C ILE A 129 5.36 3.38 -18.87
N LYS A 130 5.23 3.61 -20.17
CA LYS A 130 6.22 4.38 -20.90
C LYS A 130 5.91 5.86 -20.76
N SER A 131 6.87 6.58 -20.20
CA SER A 131 6.76 8.02 -20.04
C SER A 131 7.01 8.73 -21.37
#